data_ef2bf4101701b58d41a69bbf587071fe
#
_entry.id   ef2bf4101701b58d41a69bbf587071fe
#
_cell.length_a   1.000
_cell.length_b   1.000
_cell.length_c   1.000
_cell.angle_alpha   90.00
_cell.angle_beta   90.00
_cell.angle_gamma   90.00
#
_symmetry.space_group_name_H-M   'P 1'
#
loop_
_entity.id
_entity.type
_entity.pdbx_description
1 polymer ?
#
loop_
_entity_poly.entity_id
_entity_poly.type
_entity_poly.pdbx_seq_one_letter_code
_entity_poly.pdbx_strand_id
1 'polypeptide(L)'
;MYQSKRILLIAGGGTLGSYTSRELLDRGAIVDVICLEDHVSENDRLTYYREYVSQELLERLFAAHHYDGIVNFIHYKTVEEYEPIHELLIRNTDHLIFLSSYRAYADECHPVTEEAPHLLDVTRDEEFLAVEDYALPKARCERFLREKHAGEHWTIVRPVISFSHRRLDLFVYSDNDLREQMDKYGAVSMPTFAKDLVAGIDWAGNSGKLIANLLLKKGTIGEAYTVSSAQNLTWGEVAELYTELFDVKVEWCDEETFIKRYPNVTRDKKWMYLYDRKFSRDIDNRKILAATGLTSKDFLPIREGIKIEIENKKKFG
;
A
#
# COMPACT_ATOMS: atom_id res chain seq x y z
N MET A 1 -8.75 23.27 0.04
CA MET A 1 -9.32 22.43 -1.04
C MET A 1 -10.37 21.45 -0.50
N TYR A 2 -10.16 20.89 0.70
CA TYR A 2 -11.05 19.85 1.27
C TYR A 2 -12.10 20.35 2.27
N GLN A 3 -12.14 21.64 2.57
CA GLN A 3 -13.09 22.18 3.56
C GLN A 3 -14.54 21.83 3.17
N SER A 4 -15.24 21.17 4.08
CA SER A 4 -16.62 20.67 3.89
C SER A 4 -16.78 19.58 2.80
N LYS A 5 -15.70 19.06 2.21
CA LYS A 5 -15.76 17.93 1.30
C LYS A 5 -15.95 16.63 2.09
N ARG A 6 -16.88 15.78 1.65
CA ARG A 6 -17.13 14.48 2.25
C ARG A 6 -16.43 13.37 1.46
N ILE A 7 -15.62 12.61 2.15
CA ILE A 7 -14.79 11.55 1.56
C ILE A 7 -15.14 10.21 2.19
N LEU A 8 -15.32 9.18 1.37
CA LEU A 8 -15.51 7.81 1.81
C LEU A 8 -14.21 7.01 1.63
N LEU A 9 -13.75 6.38 2.70
CA LEU A 9 -12.64 5.43 2.68
C LEU A 9 -13.19 4.02 2.86
N ILE A 10 -13.16 3.22 1.80
CA ILE A 10 -13.67 1.83 1.80
C ILE A 10 -12.54 0.88 2.21
N ALA A 11 -12.76 0.05 3.22
CA ALA A 11 -11.75 -0.76 3.92
C ALA A 11 -10.60 0.11 4.48
N GLY A 12 -10.95 1.32 4.96
CA GLY A 12 -10.01 2.35 5.38
C GLY A 12 -9.49 2.22 6.81
N GLY A 13 -9.83 1.18 7.57
CA GLY A 13 -9.39 0.98 8.97
C GLY A 13 -7.92 0.56 9.12
N GLY A 14 -7.29 0.08 8.05
CA GLY A 14 -5.91 -0.41 8.05
C GLY A 14 -4.83 0.69 7.96
N THR A 15 -3.60 0.25 7.73
CA THR A 15 -2.38 1.09 7.68
C THR A 15 -2.52 2.33 6.78
N LEU A 16 -2.80 2.15 5.50
CA LEU A 16 -2.91 3.27 4.54
C LEU A 16 -4.13 4.15 4.82
N GLY A 17 -5.29 3.53 5.06
CA GLY A 17 -6.54 4.25 5.25
C GLY A 17 -6.52 5.14 6.50
N SER A 18 -5.93 4.68 7.60
CA SER A 18 -5.81 5.47 8.84
C SER A 18 -4.99 6.74 8.64
N TYR A 19 -3.88 6.68 7.89
CA TYR A 19 -3.05 7.85 7.60
C TYR A 19 -3.66 8.75 6.51
N THR A 20 -4.34 8.17 5.52
CA THR A 20 -5.12 8.94 4.54
C THR A 20 -6.26 9.71 5.21
N SER A 21 -6.99 9.06 6.13
CA SER A 21 -8.04 9.69 6.94
C SER A 21 -7.51 10.88 7.74
N ARG A 22 -6.39 10.71 8.43
CA ARG A 22 -5.76 11.78 9.22
C ARG A 22 -5.41 12.98 8.35
N GLU A 23 -4.74 12.77 7.24
CA GLU A 23 -4.36 13.86 6.33
C GLU A 23 -5.59 14.60 5.75
N LEU A 24 -6.66 13.87 5.41
CA LEU A 24 -7.91 14.46 4.93
C LEU A 24 -8.59 15.32 6.01
N LEU A 25 -8.64 14.84 7.25
CA LEU A 25 -9.20 15.56 8.39
C LEU A 25 -8.40 16.84 8.70
N ASP A 26 -7.08 16.78 8.68
CA ASP A 26 -6.19 17.93 8.87
C ASP A 26 -6.42 19.01 7.80
N ARG A 27 -6.88 18.61 6.62
CA ARG A 27 -7.25 19.51 5.51
C ARG A 27 -8.70 19.99 5.54
N GLY A 28 -9.47 19.62 6.55
CA GLY A 28 -10.84 20.08 6.75
C GLY A 28 -11.92 19.22 6.12
N ALA A 29 -11.60 18.02 5.62
CA ALA A 29 -12.59 17.08 5.10
C ALA A 29 -13.49 16.51 6.20
N ILE A 30 -14.67 16.03 5.79
CA ILE A 30 -15.50 15.10 6.56
C ILE A 30 -15.19 13.72 6.01
N VAL A 31 -14.85 12.76 6.86
CA VAL A 31 -14.37 11.45 6.46
C VAL A 31 -15.27 10.37 7.05
N ASP A 32 -15.81 9.54 6.17
CA ASP A 32 -16.52 8.32 6.52
C ASP A 32 -15.63 7.12 6.17
N VAL A 33 -15.50 6.18 7.10
CA VAL A 33 -14.61 5.01 6.95
C VAL A 33 -15.42 3.73 7.14
N ILE A 34 -15.46 2.87 6.12
CA ILE A 34 -15.98 1.51 6.25
C ILE A 34 -14.79 0.60 6.62
N CYS A 35 -14.90 -0.13 7.72
CA CYS A 35 -13.85 -1.05 8.19
C CYS A 35 -14.46 -2.15 9.08
N LEU A 36 -13.65 -3.16 9.40
CA LEU A 36 -14.06 -4.26 10.29
C LEU A 36 -13.52 -4.08 11.71
N GLU A 37 -12.47 -3.27 11.83
CA GLU A 37 -11.83 -2.98 13.11
C GLU A 37 -12.73 -2.13 13.99
N ASP A 38 -12.57 -2.29 15.30
CA ASP A 38 -13.29 -1.50 16.29
C ASP A 38 -12.57 -0.16 16.51
N HIS A 39 -13.07 0.86 15.84
CA HIS A 39 -12.58 2.22 15.95
C HIS A 39 -13.63 3.14 16.57
N VAL A 40 -13.20 3.96 17.51
CA VAL A 40 -14.00 5.06 18.08
C VAL A 40 -13.35 6.37 17.69
N SER A 41 -14.15 7.35 17.30
CA SER A 41 -13.68 8.70 17.01
C SER A 41 -14.37 9.70 17.92
N GLU A 42 -13.59 10.62 18.51
CA GLU A 42 -14.07 11.82 19.21
C GLU A 42 -14.13 13.03 18.25
N ASN A 43 -13.75 12.87 16.99
CA ASN A 43 -13.77 13.93 15.99
C ASN A 43 -15.09 13.90 15.23
N ASP A 44 -15.89 14.95 15.35
CA ASP A 44 -17.22 15.11 14.72
C ASP A 44 -17.18 15.00 13.18
N ARG A 45 -15.99 15.13 12.56
CA ARG A 45 -15.80 15.00 11.13
C ARG A 45 -15.31 13.60 10.69
N LEU A 46 -15.26 12.63 11.62
CA LEU A 46 -14.83 11.26 11.34
C LEU A 46 -15.85 10.26 11.84
N THR A 47 -16.44 9.49 10.93
CA THR A 47 -17.40 8.44 11.25
C THR A 47 -16.87 7.08 10.80
N TYR A 48 -16.92 6.08 11.67
CA TYR A 48 -16.61 4.69 11.34
C TYR A 48 -17.88 3.86 11.21
N TYR A 49 -17.98 3.12 10.09
CA TYR A 49 -19.02 2.12 9.83
C TYR A 49 -18.38 0.74 9.95
N ARG A 50 -18.62 0.04 11.07
CA ARG A 50 -18.08 -1.29 11.33
C ARG A 50 -18.94 -2.36 10.67
N GLU A 51 -18.82 -2.46 9.36
CA GLU A 51 -19.62 -3.37 8.53
C GLU A 51 -18.75 -3.93 7.40
N TYR A 52 -19.13 -5.13 6.90
CA TYR A 52 -18.59 -5.62 5.62
C TYR A 52 -19.08 -4.74 4.49
N VAL A 53 -18.19 -4.47 3.53
CA VAL A 53 -18.58 -3.73 2.32
C VAL A 53 -19.56 -4.60 1.50
N SER A 54 -20.74 -4.08 1.25
CA SER A 54 -21.76 -4.69 0.43
C SER A 54 -22.45 -3.62 -0.42
N GLN A 55 -23.11 -4.04 -1.47
CA GLN A 55 -23.89 -3.12 -2.31
C GLN A 55 -24.96 -2.41 -1.47
N GLU A 56 -25.65 -3.14 -0.59
CA GLU A 56 -26.70 -2.59 0.29
C GLU A 56 -26.16 -1.49 1.22
N LEU A 57 -24.99 -1.71 1.84
CA LEU A 57 -24.34 -0.71 2.67
C LEU A 57 -24.00 0.55 1.86
N LEU A 58 -23.40 0.38 0.69
CA LEU A 58 -23.01 1.47 -0.18
C LEU A 58 -24.21 2.29 -0.65
N GLU A 59 -25.29 1.62 -1.11
CA GLU A 59 -26.55 2.28 -1.52
C GLU A 59 -27.17 3.08 -0.36
N ARG A 60 -27.16 2.54 0.86
CA ARG A 60 -27.63 3.25 2.06
C ARG A 60 -26.80 4.51 2.32
N LEU A 61 -25.50 4.44 2.20
CA LEU A 61 -24.60 5.60 2.40
C LEU A 61 -24.79 6.65 1.30
N PHE A 62 -24.92 6.22 0.04
CA PHE A 62 -25.13 7.12 -1.09
C PHE A 62 -26.52 7.77 -1.10
N ALA A 63 -27.53 7.11 -0.55
CA ALA A 63 -28.84 7.72 -0.34
C ALA A 63 -28.81 8.81 0.76
N ALA A 64 -27.92 8.68 1.74
CA ALA A 64 -27.79 9.63 2.82
C ALA A 64 -26.84 10.79 2.52
N HIS A 65 -25.79 10.56 1.72
CA HIS A 65 -24.72 11.53 1.47
C HIS A 65 -24.20 11.46 0.05
N HIS A 66 -23.88 12.63 -0.52
CA HIS A 66 -23.00 12.72 -1.69
C HIS A 66 -21.54 12.65 -1.21
N TYR A 67 -20.71 11.87 -1.90
CA TYR A 67 -19.28 11.79 -1.63
C TYR A 67 -18.50 12.49 -2.75
N ASP A 68 -17.82 13.59 -2.41
CA ASP A 68 -16.94 14.29 -3.35
C ASP A 68 -15.79 13.39 -3.82
N GLY A 69 -15.30 12.50 -2.96
CA GLY A 69 -14.27 11.55 -3.31
C GLY A 69 -14.40 10.22 -2.57
N ILE A 70 -13.98 9.15 -3.22
CA ILE A 70 -13.92 7.81 -2.64
C ILE A 70 -12.52 7.25 -2.82
N VAL A 71 -11.96 6.64 -1.77
CA VAL A 71 -10.74 5.83 -1.85
C VAL A 71 -11.08 4.39 -1.52
N ASN A 72 -10.92 3.51 -2.49
CA ASN A 72 -11.23 2.09 -2.36
C ASN A 72 -9.95 1.28 -2.09
N PHE A 73 -9.76 0.84 -0.84
CA PHE A 73 -8.61 0.05 -0.39
C PHE A 73 -8.82 -1.46 -0.50
N ILE A 74 -9.98 -1.92 -0.98
CA ILE A 74 -10.28 -3.36 -1.09
C ILE A 74 -9.29 -4.04 -2.06
N HIS A 75 -8.92 -5.26 -1.69
CA HIS A 75 -8.29 -6.21 -2.59
C HIS A 75 -9.38 -7.12 -3.17
N TYR A 76 -9.60 -7.01 -4.47
CA TYR A 76 -10.48 -7.90 -5.23
C TYR A 76 -9.65 -9.03 -5.85
N LYS A 77 -10.12 -10.25 -5.78
CA LYS A 77 -9.43 -11.41 -6.36
C LYS A 77 -9.66 -11.54 -7.87
N THR A 78 -10.80 -11.03 -8.35
CA THR A 78 -11.14 -11.07 -9.77
C THR A 78 -11.74 -9.74 -10.23
N VAL A 79 -11.80 -9.53 -11.54
CA VAL A 79 -12.48 -8.37 -12.14
C VAL A 79 -13.98 -8.46 -11.91
N GLU A 80 -14.56 -9.66 -11.93
CA GLU A 80 -15.99 -9.91 -11.72
C GLU A 80 -16.45 -9.51 -10.31
N GLU A 81 -15.57 -9.64 -9.31
CA GLU A 81 -15.85 -9.10 -7.96
C GLU A 81 -15.78 -7.57 -7.93
N TYR A 82 -14.88 -6.98 -8.72
CA TYR A 82 -14.64 -5.53 -8.73
C TYR A 82 -15.68 -4.76 -9.55
N GLU A 83 -16.03 -5.24 -10.73
CA GLU A 83 -16.88 -4.54 -11.70
C GLU A 83 -18.19 -3.97 -11.12
N PRO A 84 -19.05 -4.76 -10.43
CA PRO A 84 -20.30 -4.23 -9.88
C PRO A 84 -20.07 -3.17 -8.78
N ILE A 85 -19.01 -3.30 -8.03
CA ILE A 85 -18.64 -2.31 -7.01
C ILE A 85 -18.11 -1.04 -7.68
N HIS A 86 -17.24 -1.16 -8.69
CA HIS A 86 -16.74 -0.02 -9.45
C HIS A 86 -17.89 0.80 -10.04
N GLU A 87 -18.81 0.15 -10.73
CA GLU A 87 -19.97 0.83 -11.33
C GLU A 87 -20.83 1.57 -10.31
N LEU A 88 -20.99 1.02 -9.11
CA LEU A 88 -21.72 1.69 -8.05
C LEU A 88 -20.97 2.90 -7.50
N LEU A 89 -19.64 2.75 -7.28
CA LEU A 89 -18.80 3.82 -6.73
C LEU A 89 -18.67 4.99 -7.71
N ILE A 90 -18.39 4.72 -8.99
CA ILE A 90 -18.11 5.76 -9.96
C ILE A 90 -19.33 6.65 -10.24
N ARG A 91 -20.55 6.11 -10.13
CA ARG A 91 -21.79 6.89 -10.28
C ARG A 91 -22.11 7.79 -9.08
N ASN A 92 -21.47 7.57 -7.93
CA ASN A 92 -21.82 8.22 -6.67
C ASN A 92 -20.66 9.05 -6.06
N THR A 93 -19.66 9.42 -6.88
CA THR A 93 -18.56 10.26 -6.46
C THR A 93 -18.08 11.15 -7.59
N ASP A 94 -17.40 12.24 -7.27
CA ASP A 94 -16.74 13.10 -8.26
C ASP A 94 -15.32 12.60 -8.58
N HIS A 95 -14.72 11.77 -7.72
CA HIS A 95 -13.39 11.19 -7.93
C HIS A 95 -13.19 9.89 -7.15
N LEU A 96 -12.91 8.80 -7.88
CA LEU A 96 -12.61 7.48 -7.32
C LEU A 96 -11.10 7.19 -7.36
N ILE A 97 -10.48 6.91 -6.21
CA ILE A 97 -9.13 6.34 -6.16
C ILE A 97 -9.22 4.82 -5.96
N PHE A 98 -8.63 4.07 -6.88
CA PHE A 98 -8.48 2.62 -6.79
C PHE A 98 -7.09 2.24 -6.27
N LEU A 99 -7.03 1.43 -5.21
CA LEU A 99 -5.78 0.94 -4.64
C LEU A 99 -5.29 -0.28 -5.41
N SER A 100 -4.25 -0.10 -6.20
CA SER A 100 -3.42 -1.14 -6.76
C SER A 100 -2.17 -1.41 -5.89
N SER A 101 -1.06 -1.80 -6.47
CA SER A 101 0.19 -2.06 -5.77
C SER A 101 1.40 -1.91 -6.70
N TYR A 102 2.52 -1.39 -6.19
CA TYR A 102 3.81 -1.41 -6.87
C TYR A 102 4.27 -2.83 -7.23
N ARG A 103 3.79 -3.85 -6.53
CA ARG A 103 4.07 -5.27 -6.83
C ARG A 103 3.58 -5.72 -8.21
N ALA A 104 2.72 -4.94 -8.86
CA ALA A 104 2.34 -5.20 -10.25
C ALA A 104 3.52 -5.03 -11.23
N TYR A 105 4.52 -4.21 -10.90
CA TYR A 105 5.67 -3.98 -11.78
C TYR A 105 6.62 -5.18 -11.86
N ALA A 106 7.11 -5.44 -13.07
CA ALA A 106 8.25 -6.30 -13.31
C ALA A 106 9.57 -5.62 -12.87
N ASP A 107 10.70 -6.33 -12.99
CA ASP A 107 12.04 -5.84 -12.63
C ASP A 107 12.89 -5.53 -13.87
N GLU A 108 12.29 -4.91 -14.87
CA GLU A 108 12.92 -4.70 -16.19
C GLU A 108 13.39 -3.26 -16.41
N CYS A 109 12.91 -2.31 -15.58
CA CYS A 109 13.20 -0.88 -15.73
C CYS A 109 13.58 -0.24 -14.41
N HIS A 110 14.71 0.47 -14.41
CA HIS A 110 15.22 1.21 -13.25
C HIS A 110 15.65 2.64 -13.63
N PRO A 111 15.25 3.67 -12.85
CA PRO A 111 14.29 3.58 -11.75
C PRO A 111 12.89 3.18 -12.23
N VAL A 112 12.10 2.59 -11.33
CA VAL A 112 10.72 2.17 -11.61
C VAL A 112 9.83 3.40 -11.76
N THR A 113 9.21 3.55 -12.94
CA THR A 113 8.21 4.58 -13.24
C THR A 113 6.84 3.96 -13.46
N GLU A 114 5.80 4.77 -13.65
CA GLU A 114 4.45 4.27 -13.96
C GLU A 114 4.34 3.57 -15.32
N GLU A 115 5.32 3.78 -16.21
CA GLU A 115 5.45 3.16 -17.53
C GLU A 115 6.18 1.81 -17.50
N ALA A 116 6.72 1.41 -16.33
CA ALA A 116 7.41 0.13 -16.19
C ALA A 116 6.45 -1.04 -16.50
N PRO A 117 6.94 -2.10 -17.18
CA PRO A 117 6.12 -3.26 -17.53
C PRO A 117 5.52 -3.93 -16.30
N HIS A 118 4.31 -4.46 -16.44
CA HIS A 118 3.68 -5.25 -15.39
C HIS A 118 4.07 -6.72 -15.49
N LEU A 119 4.19 -7.40 -14.36
CA LEU A 119 4.37 -8.85 -14.27
C LEU A 119 3.33 -9.60 -15.10
N LEU A 120 2.08 -9.12 -15.12
CA LEU A 120 0.99 -9.71 -15.91
C LEU A 120 1.29 -9.74 -17.41
N ASP A 121 2.13 -8.82 -17.92
CA ASP A 121 2.41 -8.69 -19.36
C ASP A 121 3.66 -9.44 -19.79
N VAL A 122 4.65 -9.56 -18.89
CA VAL A 122 5.99 -10.06 -19.27
C VAL A 122 6.31 -11.45 -18.73
N THR A 123 5.73 -11.87 -17.61
CA THR A 123 6.05 -13.19 -17.04
C THR A 123 5.57 -14.34 -17.92
N ARG A 124 6.33 -15.44 -17.92
CA ARG A 124 6.01 -16.69 -18.62
C ARG A 124 5.84 -17.87 -17.65
N ASP A 125 5.91 -17.61 -16.34
CA ASP A 125 5.69 -18.60 -15.30
C ASP A 125 4.19 -18.89 -15.18
N GLU A 126 3.77 -20.03 -15.77
CA GLU A 126 2.37 -20.45 -15.78
C GLU A 126 1.82 -20.73 -14.37
N GLU A 127 2.66 -21.25 -13.47
CA GLU A 127 2.26 -21.49 -12.09
C GLU A 127 1.97 -20.17 -11.36
N PHE A 128 2.87 -19.18 -11.52
CA PHE A 128 2.66 -17.85 -10.98
C PHE A 128 1.38 -17.19 -11.53
N LEU A 129 1.20 -17.24 -12.86
CA LEU A 129 0.02 -16.67 -13.52
C LEU A 129 -1.30 -17.30 -13.06
N ALA A 130 -1.28 -18.59 -12.70
CA ALA A 130 -2.46 -19.35 -12.30
C ALA A 130 -2.85 -19.16 -10.81
N VAL A 131 -1.87 -18.94 -9.93
CA VAL A 131 -2.11 -19.03 -8.47
C VAL A 131 -1.73 -17.78 -7.69
N GLU A 132 -1.04 -16.82 -8.29
CA GLU A 132 -0.76 -15.54 -7.60
C GLU A 132 -2.05 -14.76 -7.40
N ASP A 133 -2.37 -14.41 -6.16
CA ASP A 133 -3.65 -13.87 -5.76
C ASP A 133 -3.58 -12.42 -5.24
N TYR A 134 -2.46 -11.73 -5.38
CA TYR A 134 -2.30 -10.36 -4.92
C TYR A 134 -1.95 -9.36 -6.01
N ALA A 135 -0.76 -9.47 -6.65
CA ALA A 135 -0.29 -8.49 -7.62
C ALA A 135 -1.03 -8.60 -8.95
N LEU A 136 -1.25 -9.84 -9.44
CA LEU A 136 -1.91 -10.09 -10.72
C LEU A 136 -3.39 -9.67 -10.73
N PRO A 137 -4.23 -9.99 -9.72
CA PRO A 137 -5.58 -9.46 -9.64
C PRO A 137 -5.65 -7.93 -9.68
N LYS A 138 -4.75 -7.24 -8.96
CA LYS A 138 -4.69 -5.78 -9.01
C LYS A 138 -4.33 -5.26 -10.41
N ALA A 139 -3.36 -5.86 -11.08
CA ALA A 139 -3.00 -5.52 -12.45
C ALA A 139 -4.15 -5.80 -13.44
N ARG A 140 -4.94 -6.87 -13.26
CA ARG A 140 -6.14 -7.15 -14.05
C ARG A 140 -7.24 -6.10 -13.83
N CYS A 141 -7.48 -5.68 -12.60
CA CYS A 141 -8.41 -4.58 -12.30
C CYS A 141 -7.94 -3.24 -12.91
N GLU A 142 -6.64 -2.95 -12.90
CA GLU A 142 -6.12 -1.76 -13.58
C GLU A 142 -6.35 -1.81 -15.10
N ARG A 143 -6.10 -2.96 -15.72
CA ARG A 143 -6.37 -3.18 -17.15
C ARG A 143 -7.86 -2.98 -17.46
N PHE A 144 -8.73 -3.56 -16.65
CA PHE A 144 -10.19 -3.38 -16.77
C PHE A 144 -10.58 -1.89 -16.72
N LEU A 145 -10.05 -1.11 -15.77
CA LEU A 145 -10.30 0.33 -15.70
C LEU A 145 -9.86 1.05 -16.98
N ARG A 146 -8.68 0.75 -17.49
CA ARG A 146 -8.12 1.40 -18.69
C ARG A 146 -8.88 1.04 -19.97
N GLU A 147 -9.30 -0.21 -20.11
CA GLU A 147 -9.92 -0.72 -21.33
C GLU A 147 -11.43 -0.52 -21.38
N LYS A 148 -12.14 -0.64 -20.26
CA LYS A 148 -13.60 -0.60 -20.19
C LYS A 148 -14.15 0.70 -19.65
N HIS A 149 -13.39 1.40 -18.81
CA HIS A 149 -13.80 2.61 -18.10
C HIS A 149 -12.90 3.81 -18.40
N ALA A 150 -12.28 3.84 -19.59
CA ALA A 150 -11.50 4.96 -20.06
C ALA A 150 -12.36 6.23 -20.12
N GLY A 151 -11.84 7.34 -19.59
CA GLY A 151 -12.56 8.61 -19.55
C GLY A 151 -13.46 8.84 -18.32
N GLU A 152 -13.64 7.83 -17.48
CA GLU A 152 -14.27 8.02 -16.17
C GLU A 152 -13.29 8.66 -15.16
N HIS A 153 -13.84 9.18 -14.07
CA HIS A 153 -13.11 9.99 -13.08
C HIS A 153 -12.43 9.16 -12.00
N TRP A 154 -11.69 8.15 -12.40
CA TRP A 154 -10.86 7.33 -11.52
C TRP A 154 -9.36 7.71 -11.57
N THR A 155 -8.65 7.37 -10.52
CA THR A 155 -7.17 7.41 -10.42
C THR A 155 -6.68 6.11 -9.79
N ILE A 156 -5.62 5.51 -10.33
CA ILE A 156 -4.98 4.33 -9.78
C ILE A 156 -3.81 4.77 -8.90
N VAL A 157 -3.68 4.17 -7.71
CA VAL A 157 -2.51 4.34 -6.85
C VAL A 157 -1.82 3.01 -6.59
N ARG A 158 -0.48 2.99 -6.71
CA ARG A 158 0.39 1.82 -6.51
C ARG A 158 1.34 2.08 -5.34
N PRO A 159 0.88 1.95 -4.08
CA PRO A 159 1.77 2.16 -2.95
C PRO A 159 2.84 1.08 -2.88
N VAL A 160 4.04 1.51 -2.45
CA VAL A 160 5.12 0.63 -2.01
C VAL A 160 4.78 -0.03 -0.68
N ILE A 161 5.68 -0.82 -0.09
CA ILE A 161 5.48 -1.40 1.25
C ILE A 161 5.29 -0.25 2.25
N SER A 162 4.05 0.00 2.65
CA SER A 162 3.74 1.04 3.63
C SER A 162 3.68 0.44 5.03
N PHE A 163 4.55 0.90 5.93
CA PHE A 163 4.61 0.41 7.30
C PHE A 163 3.89 1.33 8.30
N SER A 164 3.37 0.74 9.36
CA SER A 164 2.81 1.38 10.55
C SER A 164 2.99 0.47 11.77
N HIS A 165 2.57 0.92 12.97
CA HIS A 165 2.58 0.09 14.19
C HIS A 165 1.84 -1.25 14.03
N ARG A 166 0.92 -1.35 13.07
CA ARG A 166 0.19 -2.59 12.75
C ARG A 166 0.95 -3.50 11.79
N ARG A 167 1.98 -2.98 11.14
CA ARG A 167 2.78 -3.69 10.15
C ARG A 167 4.18 -3.10 10.10
N LEU A 168 5.11 -3.74 10.81
CA LEU A 168 6.54 -3.44 10.83
C LEU A 168 7.31 -4.64 10.26
N ASP A 169 7.07 -4.93 8.97
CA ASP A 169 7.69 -6.07 8.28
C ASP A 169 9.16 -5.76 7.94
N LEU A 170 10.04 -6.74 8.14
CA LEU A 170 11.40 -6.71 7.62
C LEU A 170 11.56 -7.77 6.52
N PHE A 171 11.82 -7.37 5.31
CA PHE A 171 11.96 -8.26 4.15
C PHE A 171 10.70 -9.12 3.96
N VAL A 172 10.77 -10.43 4.24
CA VAL A 172 9.63 -11.35 4.20
C VAL A 172 9.00 -11.60 5.56
N TYR A 173 9.60 -11.08 6.62
CA TYR A 173 9.21 -11.36 7.99
C TYR A 173 8.16 -10.39 8.50
N SER A 174 7.06 -10.91 9.02
CA SER A 174 6.15 -10.17 9.90
C SER A 174 6.74 -10.03 11.31
N ASP A 175 6.12 -9.22 12.15
CA ASP A 175 6.52 -9.08 13.57
C ASP A 175 6.63 -10.44 14.30
N ASN A 176 5.71 -11.35 14.03
CA ASN A 176 5.73 -12.69 14.66
C ASN A 176 6.88 -13.54 14.14
N ASP A 177 7.10 -13.51 12.80
CA ASP A 177 8.23 -14.23 12.19
C ASP A 177 9.56 -13.72 12.75
N LEU A 178 9.71 -12.39 12.94
CA LEU A 178 10.93 -11.80 13.52
C LEU A 178 11.20 -12.34 14.92
N ARG A 179 10.16 -12.39 15.78
CA ARG A 179 10.28 -12.96 17.13
C ARG A 179 10.66 -14.45 17.09
N GLU A 180 10.00 -15.25 16.26
CA GLU A 180 10.32 -16.67 16.10
C GLU A 180 11.76 -16.89 15.64
N GLN A 181 12.26 -16.10 14.71
CA GLN A 181 13.65 -16.18 14.24
C GLN A 181 14.64 -15.80 15.35
N MET A 182 14.37 -14.72 16.08
CA MET A 182 15.20 -14.28 17.21
C MET A 182 15.22 -15.34 18.32
N ASP A 183 14.06 -15.89 18.69
CA ASP A 183 13.95 -16.91 19.75
C ASP A 183 14.67 -18.20 19.36
N LYS A 184 14.57 -18.61 18.10
CA LYS A 184 15.10 -19.88 17.63
C LYS A 184 16.58 -19.86 17.29
N TYR A 185 17.05 -18.77 16.69
CA TYR A 185 18.40 -18.67 16.12
C TYR A 185 19.24 -17.55 16.73
N GLY A 186 18.66 -16.69 17.57
CA GLY A 186 19.33 -15.50 18.11
C GLY A 186 19.61 -14.41 17.06
N ALA A 187 19.10 -14.57 15.84
CA ALA A 187 19.23 -13.62 14.74
C ALA A 187 18.18 -13.88 13.67
N VAL A 188 17.84 -12.84 12.91
CA VAL A 188 17.02 -12.92 11.71
C VAL A 188 17.93 -13.15 10.51
N SER A 189 17.72 -14.25 9.78
CA SER A 189 18.50 -14.58 8.59
C SER A 189 17.99 -13.79 7.38
N MET A 190 18.87 -13.15 6.64
CA MET A 190 18.54 -12.50 5.36
C MET A 190 19.49 -12.96 4.27
N PRO A 191 18.99 -13.18 3.03
CA PRO A 191 19.85 -13.63 1.96
C PRO A 191 20.76 -12.51 1.47
N THR A 192 22.05 -12.81 1.33
CA THR A 192 23.10 -11.83 0.99
C THR A 192 22.80 -11.05 -0.29
N PHE A 193 22.17 -11.70 -1.29
CA PHE A 193 21.82 -11.02 -2.55
C PHE A 193 20.85 -9.83 -2.34
N ALA A 194 20.02 -9.89 -1.29
CA ALA A 194 19.03 -8.83 -1.04
C ALA A 194 19.66 -7.56 -0.45
N LYS A 195 20.87 -7.63 0.08
CA LYS A 195 21.48 -6.53 0.83
C LYS A 195 21.50 -5.21 0.06
N ASP A 196 21.83 -5.26 -1.22
CA ASP A 196 21.98 -4.09 -2.08
C ASP A 196 20.72 -3.80 -2.93
N LEU A 197 19.65 -4.63 -2.84
CA LEU A 197 18.40 -4.36 -3.52
C LEU A 197 17.61 -3.27 -2.78
N VAL A 198 17.06 -2.32 -3.52
CA VAL A 198 16.18 -1.28 -2.97
C VAL A 198 14.86 -1.91 -2.52
N ALA A 199 14.49 -1.63 -1.27
CA ALA A 199 13.40 -2.33 -0.58
C ALA A 199 11.99 -1.94 -1.03
N GLY A 200 11.83 -0.75 -1.62
CA GLY A 200 10.49 -0.23 -1.94
C GLY A 200 9.61 -0.10 -0.70
N ILE A 201 10.13 0.51 0.36
CA ILE A 201 9.44 0.71 1.64
C ILE A 201 9.22 2.20 1.91
N ASP A 202 8.11 2.54 2.54
CA ASP A 202 7.82 3.91 3.00
C ASP A 202 6.98 3.92 4.26
N TRP A 203 7.03 5.02 5.01
CA TRP A 203 6.13 5.24 6.13
C TRP A 203 4.70 5.52 5.63
N ALA A 204 3.70 4.88 6.26
CA ALA A 204 2.30 5.06 5.90
C ALA A 204 1.81 6.51 6.01
N GLY A 205 2.44 7.33 6.87
CA GLY A 205 2.17 8.76 6.94
C GLY A 205 2.54 9.51 5.66
N ASN A 206 3.66 9.14 5.02
CA ASN A 206 4.04 9.70 3.71
C ASN A 206 3.07 9.21 2.63
N SER A 207 2.77 7.90 2.62
CA SER A 207 1.85 7.30 1.65
C SER A 207 0.43 7.90 1.76
N GLY A 208 -0.10 8.04 2.97
CA GLY A 208 -1.42 8.64 3.22
C GLY A 208 -1.49 10.10 2.77
N LYS A 209 -0.42 10.88 3.02
CA LYS A 209 -0.29 12.26 2.54
C LYS A 209 -0.34 12.31 1.01
N LEU A 210 0.40 11.44 0.31
CA LEU A 210 0.39 11.37 -1.16
C LEU A 210 -1.00 11.02 -1.70
N ILE A 211 -1.65 9.98 -1.17
CA ILE A 211 -3.00 9.55 -1.59
C ILE A 211 -4.02 10.67 -1.37
N ALA A 212 -4.03 11.27 -0.18
CA ALA A 212 -4.94 12.39 0.11
C ALA A 212 -4.72 13.58 -0.84
N ASN A 213 -3.47 13.86 -1.24
CA ASN A 213 -3.17 14.96 -2.15
C ASN A 213 -3.47 14.69 -3.62
N LEU A 214 -3.68 13.44 -4.05
CA LEU A 214 -4.17 13.10 -5.38
C LEU A 214 -5.69 13.28 -5.51
N LEU A 215 -6.43 13.03 -4.44
CA LEU A 215 -7.88 13.05 -4.45
C LEU A 215 -8.42 14.45 -4.84
N LEU A 216 -9.50 14.48 -5.62
CA LEU A 216 -10.18 15.68 -6.13
C LEU A 216 -9.33 16.58 -7.05
N LYS A 217 -8.19 16.09 -7.53
CA LYS A 217 -7.39 16.81 -8.55
C LYS A 217 -7.77 16.35 -9.95
N LYS A 218 -8.34 17.23 -10.75
CA LYS A 218 -8.76 16.93 -12.14
C LYS A 218 -7.63 16.39 -13.01
N GLY A 219 -6.41 16.87 -12.83
CA GLY A 219 -5.23 16.42 -13.58
C GLY A 219 -4.74 15.00 -13.25
N THR A 220 -5.37 14.32 -12.30
CA THR A 220 -5.02 12.93 -11.93
C THR A 220 -6.00 11.89 -12.46
N ILE A 221 -7.10 12.34 -13.04
CA ILE A 221 -8.16 11.48 -13.58
C ILE A 221 -7.62 10.68 -14.78
N GLY A 222 -7.90 9.38 -14.80
CA GLY A 222 -7.45 8.44 -15.83
C GLY A 222 -5.98 8.02 -15.72
N GLU A 223 -5.28 8.48 -14.68
CA GLU A 223 -3.84 8.27 -14.47
C GLU A 223 -3.54 7.26 -13.37
N ALA A 224 -2.32 6.70 -13.42
CA ALA A 224 -1.76 5.88 -12.34
C ALA A 224 -0.57 6.60 -11.71
N TYR A 225 -0.39 6.38 -10.40
CA TYR A 225 0.69 6.97 -9.60
C TYR A 225 1.31 5.95 -8.66
N THR A 226 2.64 5.86 -8.67
CA THR A 226 3.38 5.12 -7.64
C THR A 226 3.45 5.96 -6.37
N VAL A 227 2.94 5.42 -5.27
CA VAL A 227 2.87 6.13 -4.00
C VAL A 227 4.08 5.80 -3.16
N SER A 228 5.07 6.68 -3.20
CA SER A 228 6.32 6.58 -2.45
C SER A 228 6.97 7.96 -2.28
N SER A 229 7.58 8.20 -1.11
CA SER A 229 8.47 9.35 -0.91
C SER A 229 9.82 9.17 -1.62
N ALA A 230 10.08 7.99 -2.20
CA ALA A 230 11.28 7.61 -2.94
C ALA A 230 12.59 7.82 -2.16
N GLN A 231 12.61 7.50 -0.86
CA GLN A 231 13.86 7.49 -0.09
C GLN A 231 14.77 6.33 -0.49
N ASN A 232 14.22 5.33 -1.16
CA ASN A 232 14.94 4.25 -1.86
C ASN A 232 16.03 3.56 -1.03
N LEU A 233 15.75 3.25 0.25
CA LEU A 233 16.67 2.49 1.10
C LEU A 233 16.83 1.06 0.58
N THR A 234 18.04 0.54 0.65
CA THR A 234 18.30 -0.89 0.41
C THR A 234 17.81 -1.75 1.57
N TRP A 235 17.61 -3.05 1.35
CA TRP A 235 17.31 -3.98 2.45
C TRP A 235 18.43 -4.03 3.50
N GLY A 236 19.68 -3.75 3.11
CA GLY A 236 20.80 -3.58 4.04
C GLY A 236 20.58 -2.42 4.99
N GLU A 237 20.27 -1.24 4.47
CA GLU A 237 19.99 -0.05 5.26
C GLU A 237 18.73 -0.21 6.14
N VAL A 238 17.68 -0.86 5.61
CA VAL A 238 16.49 -1.18 6.42
C VAL A 238 16.84 -2.14 7.56
N ALA A 239 17.66 -3.16 7.30
CA ALA A 239 18.12 -4.10 8.34
C ALA A 239 18.93 -3.40 9.43
N GLU A 240 19.78 -2.42 9.07
CA GLU A 240 20.52 -1.59 10.03
C GLU A 240 19.57 -0.78 10.92
N LEU A 241 18.50 -0.18 10.34
CA LEU A 241 17.47 0.50 11.12
C LEU A 241 16.76 -0.43 12.11
N TYR A 242 16.45 -1.67 11.69
CA TYR A 242 15.85 -2.66 12.58
C TYR A 242 16.79 -3.11 13.70
N THR A 243 18.06 -3.29 13.38
CA THR A 243 19.10 -3.59 14.39
C THR A 243 19.20 -2.47 15.43
N GLU A 244 19.20 -1.23 14.98
CA GLU A 244 19.35 -0.09 15.89
C GLU A 244 18.09 0.19 16.73
N LEU A 245 16.90 0.10 16.12
CA LEU A 245 15.65 0.59 16.73
C LEU A 245 14.82 -0.51 17.43
N PHE A 246 15.02 -1.77 17.05
CA PHE A 246 14.25 -2.91 17.59
C PHE A 246 15.14 -3.96 18.27
N ASP A 247 16.45 -3.75 18.34
CA ASP A 247 17.40 -4.76 18.87
C ASP A 247 17.34 -6.10 18.12
N VAL A 248 17.01 -6.06 16.81
CA VAL A 248 16.96 -7.22 15.93
C VAL A 248 18.33 -7.47 15.34
N LYS A 249 18.98 -8.58 15.74
CA LYS A 249 20.22 -8.99 15.09
C LYS A 249 19.94 -9.60 13.72
N VAL A 250 20.57 -9.07 12.66
CA VAL A 250 20.45 -9.60 11.30
C VAL A 250 21.72 -10.37 10.92
N GLU A 251 21.56 -11.58 10.43
CA GLU A 251 22.62 -12.44 9.89
C GLU A 251 22.43 -12.64 8.39
N TRP A 252 23.41 -12.15 7.60
CA TRP A 252 23.42 -12.34 6.16
C TRP A 252 23.99 -13.69 5.79
N CYS A 253 23.25 -14.49 5.00
CA CYS A 253 23.63 -15.84 4.63
C CYS A 253 23.35 -16.11 3.12
N ASP A 254 23.82 -17.25 2.62
CA ASP A 254 23.43 -17.70 1.29
C ASP A 254 21.93 -18.06 1.23
N GLU A 255 21.41 -18.10 0.02
CA GLU A 255 19.97 -18.32 -0.22
C GLU A 255 19.50 -19.71 0.28
N GLU A 256 20.33 -20.74 0.18
CA GLU A 256 20.00 -22.11 0.64
C GLU A 256 19.83 -22.12 2.18
N THR A 257 20.76 -21.52 2.90
CA THR A 257 20.70 -21.36 4.36
C THR A 257 19.48 -20.55 4.78
N PHE A 258 19.18 -19.46 4.06
CA PHE A 258 18.00 -18.64 4.31
C PHE A 258 16.70 -19.45 4.15
N ILE A 259 16.52 -20.16 3.02
CA ILE A 259 15.34 -21.00 2.75
C ILE A 259 15.20 -22.09 3.83
N LYS A 260 16.30 -22.70 4.23
CA LYS A 260 16.30 -23.74 5.28
C LYS A 260 15.84 -23.19 6.63
N ARG A 261 16.24 -21.97 6.99
CA ARG A 261 15.84 -21.31 8.24
C ARG A 261 14.43 -20.74 8.20
N TYR A 262 13.97 -20.32 7.02
CA TYR A 262 12.64 -19.76 6.81
C TYR A 262 11.93 -20.37 5.58
N PRO A 263 11.45 -21.62 5.70
CA PRO A 263 10.87 -22.36 4.56
C PRO A 263 9.56 -21.78 4.01
N ASN A 264 8.91 -20.83 4.72
CA ASN A 264 7.70 -20.17 4.25
C ASN A 264 7.90 -19.40 2.93
N VAL A 265 9.13 -19.03 2.58
CA VAL A 265 9.46 -18.40 1.30
C VAL A 265 9.30 -19.31 0.08
N THR A 266 9.19 -20.61 0.29
CA THR A 266 8.87 -21.59 -0.77
C THR A 266 7.44 -22.11 -0.69
N ARG A 267 6.63 -21.59 0.24
CA ARG A 267 5.23 -21.95 0.49
C ARG A 267 4.34 -20.72 0.42
N ASP A 268 3.79 -20.29 1.53
CA ASP A 268 2.80 -19.22 1.63
C ASP A 268 3.33 -17.86 1.15
N LYS A 269 4.64 -17.64 1.23
CA LYS A 269 5.30 -16.41 0.77
C LYS A 269 6.06 -16.56 -0.55
N LYS A 270 5.88 -17.70 -1.28
CA LYS A 270 6.62 -18.04 -2.51
C LYS A 270 6.57 -16.90 -3.52
N TRP A 271 5.39 -16.45 -3.88
CA TRP A 271 5.22 -15.46 -4.94
C TRP A 271 5.72 -14.07 -4.54
N MET A 272 5.49 -13.66 -3.28
CA MET A 272 6.07 -12.43 -2.77
C MET A 272 7.60 -12.48 -2.76
N TYR A 273 8.19 -13.63 -2.38
CA TYR A 273 9.64 -13.78 -2.39
C TYR A 273 10.22 -13.73 -3.80
N LEU A 274 9.66 -14.50 -4.75
CA LEU A 274 10.20 -14.62 -6.10
C LEU A 274 9.94 -13.38 -6.97
N TYR A 275 8.76 -12.76 -6.85
CA TYR A 275 8.29 -11.72 -7.75
C TYR A 275 8.15 -10.33 -7.09
N ASP A 276 8.82 -10.15 -5.93
CA ASP A 276 8.92 -8.85 -5.29
C ASP A 276 10.23 -8.70 -4.51
N ARG A 277 10.53 -9.60 -3.56
CA ARG A 277 11.72 -9.46 -2.69
C ARG A 277 13.04 -9.72 -3.39
N LYS A 278 13.05 -10.39 -4.53
CA LYS A 278 14.22 -10.56 -5.41
C LYS A 278 14.43 -9.40 -6.37
N PHE A 279 13.54 -8.42 -6.38
CA PHE A 279 13.57 -7.27 -7.28
C PHE A 279 14.08 -6.03 -6.58
N SER A 280 14.74 -5.14 -7.34
CA SER A 280 15.07 -3.80 -6.86
C SER A 280 13.88 -2.87 -7.08
N ARG A 281 13.52 -2.08 -6.07
CA ARG A 281 12.33 -1.23 -6.07
C ARG A 281 12.68 0.25 -5.90
N ASP A 282 13.67 0.71 -6.68
CA ASP A 282 14.08 2.11 -6.76
C ASP A 282 13.03 2.93 -7.52
N ILE A 283 12.16 3.59 -6.78
CA ILE A 283 11.00 4.31 -7.32
C ILE A 283 11.40 5.71 -7.79
N ASP A 284 10.93 6.08 -8.98
CA ASP A 284 10.87 7.46 -9.44
C ASP A 284 9.52 8.09 -9.09
N ASN A 285 9.51 9.03 -8.15
CA ASN A 285 8.28 9.67 -7.69
C ASN A 285 7.99 11.03 -8.32
N ARG A 286 8.73 11.43 -9.37
CA ARG A 286 8.57 12.76 -10.00
C ARG A 286 7.15 13.00 -10.50
N LYS A 287 6.47 11.97 -11.04
CA LYS A 287 5.09 12.08 -11.53
C LYS A 287 4.11 12.44 -10.40
N ILE A 288 4.16 11.73 -9.28
CA ILE A 288 3.27 11.99 -8.15
C ILE A 288 3.58 13.32 -7.46
N LEU A 289 4.85 13.72 -7.37
CA LEU A 289 5.24 15.02 -6.84
C LEU A 289 4.69 16.16 -7.71
N ALA A 290 4.85 16.07 -9.03
CA ALA A 290 4.28 17.04 -9.96
C ALA A 290 2.75 17.14 -9.85
N ALA A 291 2.05 15.99 -9.74
CA ALA A 291 0.61 15.94 -9.60
C ALA A 291 0.11 16.49 -8.26
N THR A 292 0.80 16.18 -7.17
CA THR A 292 0.38 16.59 -5.81
C THR A 292 0.83 18.00 -5.45
N GLY A 293 1.92 18.50 -6.05
CA GLY A 293 2.60 19.72 -5.66
C GLY A 293 3.42 19.59 -4.38
N LEU A 294 3.63 18.36 -3.90
CA LEU A 294 4.50 18.05 -2.77
C LEU A 294 5.96 17.99 -3.21
N THR A 295 6.86 18.13 -2.25
CA THR A 295 8.30 18.05 -2.42
C THR A 295 8.90 17.04 -1.44
N SER A 296 10.15 16.67 -1.60
CA SER A 296 10.85 15.79 -0.65
C SER A 296 10.85 16.30 0.79
N LYS A 297 10.70 17.62 0.99
CA LYS A 297 10.66 18.27 2.32
C LYS A 297 9.34 18.03 3.06
N ASP A 298 8.30 17.59 2.36
CA ASP A 298 6.97 17.32 2.92
C ASP A 298 6.88 15.92 3.54
N PHE A 299 7.92 15.10 3.39
CA PHE A 299 7.97 13.72 3.88
C PHE A 299 8.92 13.58 5.06
N LEU A 300 8.51 12.72 6.01
CA LEU A 300 9.41 12.30 7.07
C LEU A 300 10.38 11.23 6.57
N PRO A 301 11.64 11.24 7.05
CA PRO A 301 12.55 10.13 6.84
C PRO A 301 11.96 8.81 7.35
N ILE A 302 12.22 7.71 6.66
CA ILE A 302 11.78 6.36 7.06
C ILE A 302 12.16 6.06 8.51
N ARG A 303 13.39 6.42 8.93
CA ARG A 303 13.86 6.30 10.31
C ARG A 303 12.93 6.97 11.32
N GLU A 304 12.50 8.19 11.04
CA GLU A 304 11.60 8.93 11.94
C GLU A 304 10.19 8.33 11.92
N GLY A 305 9.73 7.88 10.76
CA GLY A 305 8.49 7.10 10.64
C GLY A 305 8.51 5.85 11.53
N ILE A 306 9.60 5.08 11.53
CA ILE A 306 9.75 3.88 12.38
C ILE A 306 9.66 4.25 13.87
N LYS A 307 10.34 5.32 14.31
CA LYS A 307 10.28 5.78 15.71
C LYS A 307 8.85 6.13 16.14
N ILE A 308 8.12 6.85 15.29
CA ILE A 308 6.70 7.17 15.53
C ILE A 308 5.89 5.89 15.71
N GLU A 309 6.11 4.88 14.86
CA GLU A 309 5.34 3.65 14.91
C GLU A 309 5.70 2.75 16.10
N ILE A 310 6.93 2.81 16.59
CA ILE A 310 7.32 2.18 17.86
C ILE A 310 6.54 2.80 19.01
N GLU A 311 6.44 4.12 19.07
CA GLU A 311 5.66 4.80 20.12
C GLU A 311 4.14 4.52 19.99
N ASN A 312 3.62 4.50 18.76
CA ASN A 312 2.22 4.12 18.51
C ASN A 312 1.94 2.67 18.94
N LYS A 313 2.87 1.75 18.70
CA LYS A 313 2.74 0.34 19.12
C LYS A 313 2.67 0.19 20.65
N LYS A 314 3.43 1.00 21.40
CA LYS A 314 3.34 1.03 22.87
C LYS A 314 2.00 1.55 23.39
N LYS A 315 1.32 2.42 22.63
CA LYS A 315 0.05 3.05 23.03
C LYS A 315 -1.17 2.22 22.64
N PHE A 316 -1.11 1.51 21.53
CA PHE A 316 -2.26 0.88 20.86
C PHE A 316 -2.07 -0.64 20.63
N GLY A 317 -0.91 -1.21 20.98
CA GLY A 317 -0.56 -2.62 20.83
C GLY A 317 -0.93 -3.53 22.00
#